data_7495cb374359ef097ab9f85683228497
#
_entry.id   7495cb374359ef097ab9f85683228497
#
_cell.length_a   1.000
_cell.length_b   1.000
_cell.length_c   1.000
_cell.angle_alpha   90.00
_cell.angle_beta   90.00
_cell.angle_gamma   90.00
#
_symmetry.space_group_name_H-M   'P 1'
#
loop_
_entity.id
_entity.type
_entity.pdbx_description
1 polymer ?
#
loop_
_entity_poly.entity_id
_entity_poly.type
_entity_poly.pdbx_seq_one_letter_code
_entity_poly.pdbx_strand_id
1 'polypeptide(L)'
;SSLGKSYSGNPKHIYEYLMANGYDLNWDCIWFYENEKYNIPGMSRQVRYGRLRYLYYMATAKVWVFDTRQPEFLLRRKGTYYIQTWHGTPLKKLALDMEDVFMVGESDIDSYKEHFTKNVHTWDFLISQNPFSSETFRRAFDFHREMLEYGYPRNDILFRENTTEGIRSFKRKLGLPEDKKIILYAPTWRDDEFSEDDKYEFRPQISFEKLQKELGDEYIMIVKYHYLIMDAIDWSPYEGFIYHFDQSRDIAELFLVSDILITDYSSVMFDYSILNRPMFFFAYDFYKYKNELRGFYFSYSKEMPGPISTTTDELIEDIHSYDYSVYAQRYEKFKKKYNSIDDGRAASRVLHLMKQLIPSKRIDVYYE
;
A
#
# COMPACT_ATOMS: atom_id res chain seq x y z
N SER A 1 -6.32 -7.48 -6.43
CA SER A 1 -5.82 -6.12 -6.18
C SER A 1 -5.16 -5.53 -7.44
N SER A 2 -4.98 -4.21 -7.48
CA SER A 2 -4.29 -3.49 -8.57
C SER A 2 -4.74 -3.91 -9.98
N LEU A 3 -6.04 -4.02 -10.22
CA LEU A 3 -6.65 -4.47 -11.51
C LEU A 3 -6.12 -5.84 -12.00
N GLY A 4 -5.76 -6.73 -11.10
CA GLY A 4 -5.25 -8.06 -11.44
C GLY A 4 -3.73 -8.13 -11.63
N LYS A 5 -2.99 -7.07 -11.24
CA LYS A 5 -1.53 -7.02 -11.36
C LYS A 5 -0.77 -7.63 -10.19
N SER A 6 -1.45 -7.89 -9.06
CA SER A 6 -0.80 -8.47 -7.89
C SER A 6 -1.77 -9.24 -6.98
N TYR A 7 -1.23 -10.16 -6.19
CA TYR A 7 -1.88 -10.75 -5.01
C TYR A 7 -1.27 -10.11 -3.76
N SER A 8 -1.80 -8.96 -3.35
CA SER A 8 -1.23 -8.14 -2.28
C SER A 8 -2.25 -7.19 -1.66
N GLY A 9 -1.86 -6.40 -0.68
CA GLY A 9 -2.63 -5.32 -0.10
C GLY A 9 -3.90 -5.75 0.62
N ASN A 10 -4.82 -4.81 0.83
CA ASN A 10 -6.03 -5.06 1.62
C ASN A 10 -6.87 -6.25 1.12
N PRO A 11 -7.14 -6.42 -0.19
CA PRO A 11 -7.91 -7.57 -0.66
C PRO A 11 -7.28 -8.93 -0.33
N LYS A 12 -5.93 -9.06 -0.39
CA LYS A 12 -5.21 -10.28 0.00
C LYS A 12 -5.46 -10.61 1.46
N HIS A 13 -5.24 -9.67 2.36
CA HIS A 13 -5.36 -9.89 3.80
C HIS A 13 -6.81 -10.15 4.24
N ILE A 14 -7.79 -9.55 3.56
CA ILE A 14 -9.21 -9.90 3.74
C ILE A 14 -9.45 -11.37 3.34
N TYR A 15 -8.94 -11.79 2.18
CA TYR A 15 -9.13 -13.15 1.69
C TYR A 15 -8.41 -14.19 2.58
N GLU A 16 -7.16 -13.94 2.97
CA GLU A 16 -6.41 -14.84 3.85
C GLU A 16 -7.10 -14.99 5.22
N TYR A 17 -7.66 -13.91 5.76
CA TYR A 17 -8.46 -13.99 6.99
C TYR A 17 -9.75 -14.77 6.79
N LEU A 18 -10.44 -14.55 5.68
CA LEU A 18 -11.65 -15.29 5.29
C LEU A 18 -11.35 -16.78 5.17
N MET A 19 -10.26 -17.16 4.48
CA MET A 19 -9.79 -18.53 4.32
C MET A 19 -9.45 -19.17 5.68
N ALA A 20 -8.70 -18.48 6.53
CA ALA A 20 -8.33 -18.99 7.86
C ALA A 20 -9.56 -19.26 8.75
N ASN A 21 -10.70 -18.68 8.42
CA ASN A 21 -11.98 -18.92 9.10
C ASN A 21 -12.92 -19.86 8.29
N GLY A 22 -12.44 -20.52 7.24
CA GLY A 22 -13.17 -21.54 6.46
C GLY A 22 -14.25 -21.00 5.52
N TYR A 23 -14.29 -19.69 5.28
CA TYR A 23 -15.30 -19.08 4.41
C TYR A 23 -15.03 -19.28 2.92
N ASP A 24 -13.79 -19.56 2.52
CA ASP A 24 -13.41 -19.93 1.14
C ASP A 24 -14.02 -21.26 0.70
N LEU A 25 -14.40 -22.12 1.64
CA LEU A 25 -15.12 -23.36 1.39
C LEU A 25 -16.63 -23.13 1.15
N ASN A 26 -17.16 -22.03 1.66
CA ASN A 26 -18.59 -21.73 1.61
C ASN A 26 -18.93 -20.66 0.56
N TRP A 27 -17.99 -19.77 0.23
CA TRP A 27 -18.15 -18.69 -0.73
C TRP A 27 -17.30 -18.96 -1.95
N ASP A 28 -17.83 -18.67 -3.14
CA ASP A 28 -17.09 -18.75 -4.40
C ASP A 28 -16.20 -17.51 -4.54
N CYS A 29 -14.94 -17.62 -4.14
CA CYS A 29 -13.96 -16.54 -4.13
C CYS A 29 -13.27 -16.43 -5.49
N ILE A 30 -13.40 -15.29 -6.15
CA ILE A 30 -12.85 -15.06 -7.49
C ILE A 30 -11.74 -14.03 -7.42
N TRP A 31 -10.56 -14.39 -7.95
CA TRP A 31 -9.43 -13.49 -8.13
C TRP A 31 -9.19 -13.21 -9.60
N PHE A 32 -8.93 -11.95 -9.93
CA PHE A 32 -8.58 -11.57 -11.29
C PHE A 32 -7.06 -11.45 -11.42
N TYR A 33 -6.51 -11.91 -12.56
CA TYR A 33 -5.12 -11.75 -12.93
C TYR A 33 -5.00 -11.15 -14.33
N GLU A 34 -3.97 -10.33 -14.56
CA GLU A 34 -3.74 -9.68 -15.85
C GLU A 34 -2.92 -10.59 -16.77
N ASN A 35 -1.73 -10.96 -16.39
CA ASN A 35 -0.78 -11.72 -17.21
C ASN A 35 -0.68 -13.17 -16.76
N GLU A 36 -0.27 -13.40 -15.52
CA GLU A 36 -0.02 -14.73 -14.97
C GLU A 36 -0.84 -14.98 -13.70
N LYS A 37 -1.15 -16.26 -13.46
CA LYS A 37 -1.81 -16.66 -12.23
C LYS A 37 -0.88 -16.53 -11.03
N TYR A 38 -1.45 -16.20 -9.90
CA TYR A 38 -0.76 -16.13 -8.62
C TYR A 38 -0.86 -17.45 -7.86
N ASN A 39 0.12 -17.69 -6.98
CA ASN A 39 -0.01 -18.77 -5.99
C ASN A 39 -0.90 -18.28 -4.84
N ILE A 40 -2.22 -18.52 -4.97
CA ILE A 40 -3.23 -18.11 -3.99
C ILE A 40 -3.62 -19.32 -3.16
N PRO A 41 -3.46 -19.26 -1.83
CA PRO A 41 -3.85 -20.38 -0.96
C PRO A 41 -5.36 -20.56 -0.90
N GLY A 42 -5.81 -21.73 -0.41
CA GLY A 42 -7.22 -22.05 -0.19
C GLY A 42 -8.01 -22.30 -1.47
N MET A 43 -9.34 -22.21 -1.34
CA MET A 43 -10.28 -22.50 -2.43
C MET A 43 -10.72 -21.22 -3.13
N SER A 44 -9.95 -20.82 -4.15
CA SER A 44 -10.30 -19.68 -5.00
C SER A 44 -10.21 -20.02 -6.48
N ARG A 45 -10.96 -19.28 -7.30
CA ARG A 45 -10.85 -19.34 -8.75
C ARG A 45 -10.11 -18.13 -9.29
N GLN A 46 -9.17 -18.38 -10.18
CA GLN A 46 -8.46 -17.31 -10.85
C GLN A 46 -8.96 -17.13 -12.28
N VAL A 47 -9.31 -15.92 -12.64
CA VAL A 47 -9.89 -15.55 -13.92
C VAL A 47 -9.09 -14.40 -14.55
N ARG A 48 -8.78 -14.52 -15.84
CA ARG A 48 -8.03 -13.49 -16.54
C ARG A 48 -8.87 -12.23 -16.69
N TYR A 49 -8.28 -11.10 -16.31
CA TYR A 49 -8.88 -9.76 -16.41
C TYR A 49 -9.30 -9.44 -17.87
N GLY A 50 -10.40 -8.72 -18.05
CA GLY A 50 -10.88 -8.26 -19.36
C GLY A 50 -11.42 -9.35 -20.32
N ARG A 51 -11.63 -10.59 -19.86
CA ARG A 51 -12.20 -11.69 -20.67
C ARG A 51 -13.66 -11.97 -20.31
N LEU A 52 -14.38 -12.76 -21.13
CA LEU A 52 -15.80 -13.05 -20.92
C LEU A 52 -16.13 -13.59 -19.52
N ARG A 53 -15.27 -14.46 -18.96
CA ARG A 53 -15.44 -14.96 -17.58
C ARG A 53 -15.29 -13.87 -16.53
N TYR A 54 -14.41 -12.90 -16.76
CA TYR A 54 -14.28 -11.73 -15.90
C TYR A 54 -15.58 -10.93 -15.88
N LEU A 55 -16.14 -10.61 -17.04
CA LEU A 55 -17.41 -9.90 -17.14
C LEU A 55 -18.57 -10.67 -16.50
N TYR A 56 -18.60 -11.99 -16.69
CA TYR A 56 -19.58 -12.86 -16.03
C TYR A 56 -19.52 -12.74 -14.50
N TYR A 57 -18.32 -12.87 -13.90
CA TYR A 57 -18.19 -12.77 -12.45
C TYR A 57 -18.43 -11.35 -11.94
N MET A 58 -18.03 -10.32 -12.67
CA MET A 58 -18.37 -8.95 -12.32
C MET A 58 -19.89 -8.73 -12.30
N ALA A 59 -20.63 -9.30 -13.25
CA ALA A 59 -22.08 -9.18 -13.31
C ALA A 59 -22.81 -10.02 -12.25
N THR A 60 -22.25 -11.14 -11.79
CA THR A 60 -22.94 -12.10 -10.92
C THR A 60 -22.50 -12.08 -9.46
N ALA A 61 -21.31 -11.55 -9.16
CA ALA A 61 -20.78 -11.49 -7.80
C ALA A 61 -21.71 -10.73 -6.83
N LYS A 62 -21.81 -11.21 -5.62
CA LYS A 62 -22.60 -10.58 -4.55
C LYS A 62 -21.85 -9.41 -3.91
N VAL A 63 -20.53 -9.54 -3.77
CA VAL A 63 -19.66 -8.52 -3.19
C VAL A 63 -18.46 -8.31 -4.09
N TRP A 64 -18.14 -7.06 -4.37
CA TRP A 64 -16.90 -6.62 -4.99
C TRP A 64 -15.98 -6.06 -3.90
N VAL A 65 -14.72 -6.49 -3.89
CA VAL A 65 -13.68 -5.98 -2.99
C VAL A 65 -12.49 -5.55 -3.83
N PHE A 66 -12.26 -4.24 -3.92
CA PHE A 66 -11.18 -3.68 -4.72
C PHE A 66 -10.42 -2.60 -3.96
N ASP A 67 -9.14 -2.43 -4.30
CA ASP A 67 -8.25 -1.40 -3.77
C ASP A 67 -8.02 -0.24 -4.76
N THR A 68 -8.48 -0.40 -6.00
CA THR A 68 -8.36 0.55 -7.09
C THR A 68 -9.72 0.82 -7.73
N ARG A 69 -9.85 1.95 -8.43
CA ARG A 69 -11.04 2.26 -9.23
C ARG A 69 -11.22 1.21 -10.32
N GLN A 70 -12.45 0.83 -10.60
CA GLN A 70 -12.79 -0.09 -11.67
C GLN A 70 -13.19 0.69 -12.93
N PRO A 71 -13.04 0.12 -14.15
CA PRO A 71 -13.47 0.76 -15.39
C PRO A 71 -14.95 1.16 -15.35
N GLU A 72 -15.29 2.33 -15.88
CA GLU A 72 -16.64 2.91 -15.84
C GLU A 72 -17.70 2.08 -16.58
N PHE A 73 -17.29 1.31 -17.59
CA PHE A 73 -18.23 0.43 -18.32
C PHE A 73 -18.74 -0.74 -17.49
N LEU A 74 -18.15 -1.01 -16.33
CA LEU A 74 -18.58 -2.08 -15.44
C LEU A 74 -19.76 -1.64 -14.59
N LEU A 75 -20.95 -1.88 -15.09
CA LEU A 75 -22.18 -1.57 -14.38
C LEU A 75 -22.45 -2.63 -13.32
N ARG A 76 -22.56 -2.17 -12.08
CA ARG A 76 -22.92 -3.00 -10.94
C ARG A 76 -24.43 -3.29 -10.95
N ARG A 77 -24.81 -4.57 -10.88
CA ARG A 77 -26.23 -4.92 -10.77
C ARG A 77 -26.83 -4.55 -9.41
N LYS A 78 -28.13 -4.38 -9.34
CA LYS A 78 -28.85 -4.21 -8.08
C LYS A 78 -28.64 -5.46 -7.19
N GLY A 79 -28.21 -5.23 -5.93
CA GLY A 79 -27.95 -6.29 -4.94
C GLY A 79 -26.51 -6.83 -4.95
N THR A 80 -25.61 -6.29 -5.75
CA THR A 80 -24.17 -6.41 -5.58
C THR A 80 -23.70 -5.25 -4.71
N TYR A 81 -22.87 -5.54 -3.72
CA TYR A 81 -22.24 -4.54 -2.86
C TYR A 81 -20.80 -4.30 -3.27
N TYR A 82 -20.35 -3.05 -3.22
CA TYR A 82 -18.98 -2.66 -3.56
C TYR A 82 -18.27 -2.12 -2.32
N ILE A 83 -17.26 -2.86 -1.86
CA ILE A 83 -16.33 -2.46 -0.81
C ILE A 83 -15.06 -1.96 -1.48
N GLN A 84 -14.84 -0.65 -1.46
CA GLN A 84 -13.57 -0.05 -1.84
C GLN A 84 -12.65 -0.05 -0.62
N THR A 85 -11.51 -0.72 -0.72
CA THR A 85 -10.59 -0.80 0.41
C THR A 85 -9.59 0.34 0.43
N TRP A 86 -9.45 1.03 -0.71
CA TRP A 86 -8.37 1.98 -0.94
C TRP A 86 -6.99 1.37 -0.63
N HIS A 87 -5.93 2.19 -0.57
CA HIS A 87 -4.56 1.66 -0.47
C HIS A 87 -3.58 2.58 0.27
N GLY A 88 -4.05 3.52 1.08
CA GLY A 88 -3.17 4.35 1.90
C GLY A 88 -3.82 5.60 2.48
N THR A 89 -3.30 6.06 3.61
CA THR A 89 -3.63 7.36 4.19
C THR A 89 -3.19 8.48 3.23
N PRO A 90 -4.04 9.47 2.95
CA PRO A 90 -3.71 10.55 2.01
C PRO A 90 -2.64 11.48 2.57
N LEU A 91 -1.48 11.51 1.92
CA LEU A 91 -0.43 12.48 2.17
C LEU A 91 -0.56 13.68 1.22
N LYS A 92 -0.79 13.37 -0.04
CA LYS A 92 -0.87 14.30 -1.17
C LYS A 92 -2.33 14.64 -1.45
N LYS A 93 -2.57 15.82 -2.04
CA LYS A 93 -3.91 16.17 -2.53
C LYS A 93 -4.41 15.13 -3.53
N LEU A 94 -5.66 14.75 -3.39
CA LEU A 94 -6.32 13.69 -4.17
C LEU A 94 -7.57 14.24 -4.86
N ALA A 95 -7.87 13.69 -6.02
CA ALA A 95 -9.13 13.87 -6.73
C ALA A 95 -9.62 15.33 -6.79
N LEU A 96 -10.72 15.67 -6.13
CA LEU A 96 -11.31 17.02 -6.17
C LEU A 96 -10.42 18.10 -5.54
N ASP A 97 -9.53 17.74 -4.63
CA ASP A 97 -8.59 18.67 -3.99
C ASP A 97 -7.36 18.98 -4.87
N MET A 98 -7.18 18.30 -6.00
CA MET A 98 -6.09 18.57 -6.96
C MET A 98 -6.39 19.83 -7.76
N GLU A 99 -5.37 20.61 -8.01
CA GLU A 99 -5.43 21.84 -8.84
C GLU A 99 -5.12 21.52 -10.30
N ASP A 100 -4.15 20.60 -10.53
CA ASP A 100 -3.73 20.15 -11.83
C ASP A 100 -3.55 18.62 -11.88
N VAL A 101 -3.56 18.03 -13.07
CA VAL A 101 -3.32 16.63 -13.30
C VAL A 101 -2.09 16.44 -14.21
N PHE A 102 -1.09 15.70 -13.70
CA PHE A 102 0.15 15.36 -14.42
C PHE A 102 0.27 13.86 -14.72
N MET A 103 -0.87 13.13 -14.72
CA MET A 103 -0.87 11.69 -14.93
C MET A 103 -0.99 11.35 -16.42
N VAL A 104 -0.23 10.34 -16.86
CA VAL A 104 -0.28 9.84 -18.24
C VAL A 104 -1.71 9.37 -18.55
N GLY A 105 -2.27 9.90 -19.64
CA GLY A 105 -3.63 9.57 -20.11
C GLY A 105 -4.74 10.49 -19.61
N GLU A 106 -4.45 11.46 -18.74
CA GLU A 106 -5.39 12.47 -18.28
C GLU A 106 -4.92 13.84 -18.80
N SER A 107 -5.73 14.48 -19.63
CA SER A 107 -5.35 15.74 -20.31
C SER A 107 -6.02 16.98 -19.71
N ASP A 108 -7.04 16.79 -18.87
CA ASP A 108 -7.85 17.84 -18.30
C ASP A 108 -8.31 17.51 -16.88
N ILE A 109 -8.08 18.45 -15.97
CA ILE A 109 -8.37 18.27 -14.54
C ILE A 109 -9.88 18.12 -14.28
N ASP A 110 -10.72 18.84 -15.01
CA ASP A 110 -12.17 18.81 -14.80
C ASP A 110 -12.75 17.46 -15.25
N SER A 111 -12.32 16.96 -16.40
CA SER A 111 -12.65 15.62 -16.89
C SER A 111 -12.18 14.53 -15.92
N TYR A 112 -10.96 14.65 -15.39
CA TYR A 112 -10.46 13.73 -14.38
C TYR A 112 -11.34 13.72 -13.12
N LYS A 113 -11.72 14.90 -12.61
CA LYS A 113 -12.58 15.03 -11.43
C LYS A 113 -13.97 14.43 -11.66
N GLU A 114 -14.55 14.67 -12.83
CA GLU A 114 -15.86 14.09 -13.21
C GLU A 114 -15.79 12.56 -13.25
N HIS A 115 -14.82 11.97 -13.95
CA HIS A 115 -14.63 10.52 -14.03
C HIS A 115 -14.35 9.91 -12.66
N PHE A 116 -13.54 10.59 -11.84
CA PHE A 116 -13.25 10.12 -10.49
C PHE A 116 -14.51 10.05 -9.64
N THR A 117 -15.30 11.12 -9.61
CA THR A 117 -16.55 11.22 -8.84
C THR A 117 -17.58 10.20 -9.29
N LYS A 118 -17.77 10.03 -10.61
CA LYS A 118 -18.65 8.98 -11.16
C LYS A 118 -18.27 7.60 -10.64
N ASN A 119 -16.99 7.28 -10.59
CA ASN A 119 -16.51 6.00 -10.08
C ASN A 119 -16.81 5.85 -8.59
N VAL A 120 -16.50 6.88 -7.79
CA VAL A 120 -16.75 6.89 -6.34
C VAL A 120 -18.22 6.67 -6.00
N HIS A 121 -19.13 7.25 -6.76
CA HIS A 121 -20.56 7.09 -6.55
C HIS A 121 -21.07 5.65 -6.76
N THR A 122 -20.25 4.77 -7.34
CA THR A 122 -20.56 3.33 -7.44
C THR A 122 -20.21 2.55 -6.17
N TRP A 123 -19.40 3.09 -5.26
CA TRP A 123 -18.99 2.39 -4.04
C TRP A 123 -20.08 2.47 -2.97
N ASP A 124 -20.36 1.36 -2.28
CA ASP A 124 -21.27 1.36 -1.13
C ASP A 124 -20.52 1.64 0.15
N PHE A 125 -19.29 1.09 0.25
CA PHE A 125 -18.43 1.17 1.43
C PHE A 125 -17.05 1.61 1.03
N LEU A 126 -16.45 2.47 1.83
CA LEU A 126 -15.04 2.87 1.69
C LEU A 126 -14.32 2.64 3.01
N ILE A 127 -13.26 1.82 2.99
CA ILE A 127 -12.42 1.57 4.17
C ILE A 127 -11.49 2.75 4.38
N SER A 128 -11.42 3.21 5.63
CA SER A 128 -10.52 4.25 6.09
C SER A 128 -9.64 3.74 7.22
N GLN A 129 -8.38 4.17 7.23
CA GLN A 129 -7.41 3.80 8.25
C GLN A 129 -7.53 4.64 9.52
N ASN A 130 -8.07 5.87 9.40
CA ASN A 130 -8.12 6.82 10.52
C ASN A 130 -9.13 7.96 10.23
N PRO A 131 -9.52 8.74 11.25
CA PRO A 131 -10.46 9.85 11.08
C PRO A 131 -9.97 10.93 10.09
N PHE A 132 -8.66 11.19 10.03
CA PHE A 132 -8.08 12.13 9.06
C PHE A 132 -8.32 11.68 7.62
N SER A 133 -8.13 10.38 7.34
CA SER A 133 -8.44 9.81 6.02
C SER A 133 -9.93 9.87 5.72
N SER A 134 -10.79 9.58 6.70
CA SER A 134 -12.24 9.64 6.54
C SER A 134 -12.71 11.04 6.15
N GLU A 135 -12.25 12.07 6.84
CA GLU A 135 -12.58 13.46 6.54
C GLU A 135 -12.06 13.86 5.16
N THR A 136 -10.82 13.50 4.85
CA THR A 136 -10.22 13.79 3.54
C THR A 136 -10.98 13.10 2.41
N PHE A 137 -11.31 11.81 2.55
CA PHE A 137 -12.03 11.07 1.50
C PHE A 137 -13.45 11.57 1.30
N ARG A 138 -14.16 11.97 2.36
CA ARG A 138 -15.48 12.58 2.21
C ARG A 138 -15.44 13.80 1.31
N ARG A 139 -14.48 14.69 1.52
CA ARG A 139 -14.32 15.93 0.73
C ARG A 139 -13.70 15.65 -0.64
N ALA A 140 -12.50 15.03 -0.65
CA ALA A 140 -11.73 14.86 -1.88
C ALA A 140 -12.35 13.90 -2.89
N PHE A 141 -13.13 12.92 -2.42
CA PHE A 141 -13.79 11.93 -3.26
C PHE A 141 -15.27 12.21 -3.48
N ASP A 142 -15.84 13.21 -2.81
CA ASP A 142 -17.29 13.41 -2.76
C ASP A 142 -18.06 12.15 -2.30
N PHE A 143 -17.49 11.44 -1.30
CA PHE A 143 -18.02 10.18 -0.83
C PHE A 143 -19.05 10.37 0.29
N HIS A 144 -20.33 10.06 0.00
CA HIS A 144 -21.45 10.28 0.90
C HIS A 144 -22.06 9.00 1.50
N ARG A 145 -21.57 7.83 1.11
CA ARG A 145 -22.04 6.55 1.63
C ARG A 145 -21.31 6.13 2.89
N GLU A 146 -21.29 4.86 3.22
CA GLU A 146 -20.77 4.35 4.49
C GLU A 146 -19.24 4.30 4.52
N MET A 147 -18.65 5.12 5.39
CA MET A 147 -17.22 5.11 5.69
C MET A 147 -16.94 4.09 6.77
N LEU A 148 -16.07 3.13 6.48
CA LEU A 148 -15.68 2.06 7.39
C LEU A 148 -14.34 2.41 8.04
N GLU A 149 -14.37 3.03 9.20
CA GLU A 149 -13.18 3.31 10.01
C GLU A 149 -12.69 2.01 10.68
N TYR A 150 -12.19 1.08 9.87
CA TYR A 150 -11.81 -0.27 10.30
C TYR A 150 -10.30 -0.45 10.48
N GLY A 151 -9.48 0.50 10.04
CA GLY A 151 -8.06 0.27 9.77
C GLY A 151 -7.86 -0.47 8.45
N TYR A 152 -6.62 -0.67 8.05
CA TYR A 152 -6.33 -1.42 6.84
C TYR A 152 -6.05 -2.90 7.12
N PRO A 153 -6.79 -3.83 6.48
CA PRO A 153 -6.58 -5.27 6.63
C PRO A 153 -5.14 -5.74 6.40
N ARG A 154 -4.41 -5.09 5.49
CA ARG A 154 -2.99 -5.39 5.24
C ARG A 154 -2.08 -5.11 6.42
N ASN A 155 -2.52 -4.26 7.35
CA ASN A 155 -1.76 -3.91 8.55
C ASN A 155 -1.96 -4.90 9.70
N ASP A 156 -2.97 -5.76 9.64
CA ASP A 156 -3.24 -6.75 10.70
C ASP A 156 -2.03 -7.67 10.95
N ILE A 157 -1.28 -7.99 9.90
CA ILE A 157 -0.07 -8.81 9.99
C ILE A 157 1.02 -8.13 10.85
N LEU A 158 1.08 -6.78 10.87
CA LEU A 158 2.06 -6.02 11.67
C LEU A 158 1.83 -6.14 13.17
N PHE A 159 0.61 -6.49 13.58
CA PHE A 159 0.28 -6.78 14.98
C PHE A 159 0.50 -8.26 15.30
N ARG A 160 0.08 -9.14 14.39
CA ARG A 160 0.12 -10.59 14.62
C ARG A 160 1.53 -11.17 14.55
N GLU A 161 2.33 -10.74 13.56
CA GLU A 161 3.63 -11.32 13.24
C GLU A 161 4.83 -10.48 13.72
N ASN A 162 4.61 -9.33 14.36
CA ASN A 162 5.68 -8.50 14.92
C ASN A 162 6.22 -9.11 16.23
N THR A 163 6.73 -10.32 16.11
CA THR A 163 7.37 -11.10 17.16
C THR A 163 8.74 -11.57 16.68
N THR A 164 9.65 -11.89 17.58
CA THR A 164 11.00 -12.39 17.21
C THR A 164 10.91 -13.59 16.27
N GLU A 165 10.01 -14.53 16.54
CA GLU A 165 9.85 -15.73 15.69
C GLU A 165 9.18 -15.40 14.36
N GLY A 166 8.16 -14.56 14.35
CA GLY A 166 7.51 -14.09 13.11
C GLY A 166 8.49 -13.38 12.19
N ILE A 167 9.25 -12.42 12.71
CA ILE A 167 10.26 -11.69 11.94
C ILE A 167 11.32 -12.65 11.37
N ARG A 168 11.83 -13.58 12.20
CA ARG A 168 12.79 -14.59 11.75
C ARG A 168 12.22 -15.48 10.66
N SER A 169 10.98 -15.93 10.80
CA SER A 169 10.29 -16.72 9.80
C SER A 169 10.18 -16.00 8.46
N PHE A 170 9.83 -14.69 8.48
CA PHE A 170 9.77 -13.87 7.27
C PHE A 170 11.17 -13.61 6.67
N LYS A 171 12.21 -13.36 7.48
CA LYS A 171 13.58 -13.24 6.96
C LYS A 171 13.98 -14.51 6.20
N ARG A 172 13.77 -15.72 6.76
CA ARG A 172 14.02 -16.99 6.06
C ARG A 172 13.22 -17.16 4.78
N LYS A 173 11.90 -16.87 4.82
CA LYS A 173 11.02 -16.94 3.65
C LYS A 173 11.50 -16.02 2.52
N LEU A 174 12.11 -14.91 2.86
CA LEU A 174 12.62 -13.90 1.93
C LEU A 174 14.09 -14.16 1.50
N GLY A 175 14.76 -15.17 2.09
CA GLY A 175 16.18 -15.43 1.82
C GLY A 175 17.11 -14.34 2.33
N LEU A 176 16.73 -13.64 3.42
CA LEU A 176 17.49 -12.55 4.01
C LEU A 176 18.39 -13.07 5.14
N PRO A 177 19.57 -12.47 5.37
CA PRO A 177 20.44 -12.81 6.49
C PRO A 177 19.75 -12.50 7.83
N GLU A 178 19.90 -13.41 8.80
CA GLU A 178 19.28 -13.27 10.13
C GLU A 178 20.09 -12.36 11.06
N ASP A 179 21.38 -12.24 10.82
CA ASP A 179 22.38 -11.53 11.64
C ASP A 179 22.53 -10.04 11.27
N LYS A 180 22.00 -9.61 10.14
CA LYS A 180 22.04 -8.21 9.72
C LYS A 180 20.75 -7.47 10.06
N LYS A 181 20.88 -6.18 10.38
CA LYS A 181 19.75 -5.25 10.39
C LYS A 181 19.32 -4.91 8.96
N ILE A 182 18.09 -4.53 8.78
CA ILE A 182 17.50 -4.32 7.45
C ILE A 182 17.00 -2.90 7.31
N ILE A 183 17.48 -2.21 6.30
CA ILE A 183 16.95 -0.95 5.80
C ILE A 183 15.92 -1.25 4.71
N LEU A 184 14.70 -0.73 4.83
CA LEU A 184 13.77 -0.70 3.71
C LEU A 184 13.82 0.68 3.07
N TYR A 185 14.23 0.76 1.81
CA TYR A 185 14.18 1.98 1.01
C TYR A 185 12.99 1.91 0.05
N ALA A 186 11.97 2.72 0.32
CA ALA A 186 10.71 2.74 -0.43
C ALA A 186 10.35 4.17 -0.86
N PRO A 187 11.03 4.74 -1.85
CA PRO A 187 10.77 6.09 -2.34
C PRO A 187 9.52 6.17 -3.21
N THR A 188 8.98 7.38 -3.33
CA THR A 188 7.90 7.68 -4.27
C THR A 188 8.42 7.74 -5.71
N TRP A 189 7.64 7.21 -6.64
CA TRP A 189 7.81 7.43 -8.05
C TRP A 189 7.67 8.91 -8.42
N ARG A 190 8.51 9.39 -9.38
CA ARG A 190 8.42 10.74 -9.94
C ARG A 190 7.75 10.65 -11.31
N ASP A 191 6.62 11.33 -11.43
CA ASP A 191 5.80 11.30 -12.67
C ASP A 191 6.42 12.16 -13.79
N ASP A 192 7.41 13.00 -13.49
CA ASP A 192 8.04 13.98 -14.39
C ASP A 192 9.47 13.61 -14.85
N GLU A 193 9.99 12.44 -14.49
CA GLU A 193 11.32 11.99 -14.90
C GLU A 193 11.27 11.19 -16.21
N PHE A 194 10.86 11.84 -17.32
CA PHE A 194 10.93 11.28 -18.68
C PHE A 194 12.06 11.95 -19.49
N SER A 195 12.78 11.16 -20.30
CA SER A 195 13.71 11.70 -21.30
C SER A 195 12.97 12.21 -22.54
N GLU A 196 13.63 13.08 -23.33
CA GLU A 196 13.09 13.65 -24.59
C GLU A 196 12.69 12.57 -25.63
N ASP A 197 13.15 11.32 -25.48
CA ASP A 197 12.88 10.18 -26.37
C ASP A 197 11.79 9.22 -25.82
N ASP A 198 10.91 9.65 -24.91
CA ASP A 198 9.93 8.80 -24.21
C ASP A 198 10.56 7.59 -23.49
N LYS A 199 11.88 7.60 -23.29
CA LYS A 199 12.57 6.61 -22.46
C LYS A 199 12.72 7.15 -21.05
N TYR A 200 12.32 6.34 -20.10
CA TYR A 200 12.50 6.66 -18.71
C TYR A 200 13.98 6.56 -18.33
N GLU A 201 14.64 7.69 -18.06
CA GLU A 201 15.99 7.74 -17.50
C GLU A 201 15.90 8.01 -16.00
N PHE A 202 15.94 6.97 -15.22
CA PHE A 202 16.02 7.11 -13.77
C PHE A 202 17.49 7.17 -13.31
N ARG A 203 17.84 8.21 -12.58
CA ARG A 203 19.10 8.33 -11.85
C ARG A 203 18.83 8.39 -10.36
N PRO A 204 19.22 7.33 -9.59
CA PRO A 204 19.09 7.38 -8.15
C PRO A 204 19.80 8.62 -7.58
N GLN A 205 19.08 9.44 -6.84
CA GLN A 205 19.68 10.59 -6.15
C GLN A 205 20.39 10.15 -4.86
N ILE A 206 20.06 8.96 -4.36
CA ILE A 206 20.73 8.32 -3.24
C ILE A 206 21.97 7.55 -3.75
N SER A 207 23.10 7.67 -3.09
CA SER A 207 24.32 6.93 -3.43
C SER A 207 24.35 5.59 -2.70
N PHE A 208 24.04 4.52 -3.43
CA PHE A 208 24.11 3.16 -2.88
C PHE A 208 25.55 2.74 -2.52
N GLU A 209 26.57 3.24 -3.24
CA GLU A 209 27.96 3.01 -2.94
C GLU A 209 28.37 3.55 -1.55
N LYS A 210 27.96 4.80 -1.24
CA LYS A 210 28.22 5.40 0.06
C LYS A 210 27.49 4.65 1.17
N LEU A 211 26.21 4.30 0.95
CA LEU A 211 25.44 3.54 1.93
C LEU A 211 26.05 2.16 2.21
N GLN A 212 26.48 1.44 1.17
CA GLN A 212 27.16 0.16 1.32
C GLN A 212 28.46 0.29 2.11
N LYS A 213 29.27 1.30 1.79
CA LYS A 213 30.54 1.55 2.45
C LYS A 213 30.37 1.87 3.94
N GLU A 214 29.43 2.74 4.29
CA GLU A 214 29.29 3.26 5.64
C GLU A 214 28.36 2.41 6.53
N LEU A 215 27.41 1.67 5.94
CA LEU A 215 26.38 0.92 6.68
C LEU A 215 26.44 -0.60 6.46
N GLY A 216 27.18 -1.08 5.45
CA GLY A 216 27.17 -2.48 5.01
C GLY A 216 27.67 -3.50 6.04
N ASP A 217 28.47 -3.07 7.03
CA ASP A 217 28.91 -3.95 8.11
C ASP A 217 27.77 -4.35 9.05
N GLU A 218 26.80 -3.46 9.27
CA GLU A 218 25.68 -3.66 10.20
C GLU A 218 24.37 -3.98 9.46
N TYR A 219 24.16 -3.38 8.30
CA TYR A 219 22.90 -3.41 7.56
C TYR A 219 23.01 -4.10 6.21
N ILE A 220 21.87 -4.61 5.77
CA ILE A 220 21.53 -4.81 4.35
C ILE A 220 20.38 -3.89 3.99
N MET A 221 20.17 -3.66 2.69
CA MET A 221 19.10 -2.79 2.20
C MET A 221 18.14 -3.55 1.29
N ILE A 222 16.84 -3.45 1.56
CA ILE A 222 15.79 -3.84 0.64
C ILE A 222 15.38 -2.59 -0.13
N VAL A 223 15.43 -2.65 -1.47
CA VAL A 223 15.01 -1.55 -2.34
C VAL A 223 13.67 -1.90 -2.97
N LYS A 224 12.67 -1.03 -2.79
CA LYS A 224 11.32 -1.17 -3.34
C LYS A 224 11.01 0.00 -4.27
N TYR A 225 11.62 0.01 -5.45
CA TYR A 225 11.30 0.91 -6.54
C TYR A 225 10.12 0.39 -7.40
N HIS A 226 9.59 1.27 -8.23
CA HIS A 226 8.72 0.85 -9.34
C HIS A 226 9.49 -0.07 -10.31
N TYR A 227 8.82 -1.07 -10.92
CA TYR A 227 9.50 -2.09 -11.75
C TYR A 227 10.33 -1.50 -12.89
N LEU A 228 9.88 -0.41 -13.52
CA LEU A 228 10.62 0.25 -14.60
C LEU A 228 12.00 0.78 -14.16
N ILE A 229 12.14 1.14 -12.88
CA ILE A 229 13.41 1.59 -12.31
C ILE A 229 14.30 0.39 -11.99
N MET A 230 13.71 -0.67 -11.43
CA MET A 230 14.48 -1.85 -11.01
C MET A 230 15.25 -2.46 -12.19
N ASP A 231 14.65 -2.48 -13.38
CA ASP A 231 15.25 -3.03 -14.59
C ASP A 231 16.30 -2.09 -15.23
N ALA A 232 16.30 -0.81 -14.85
CA ALA A 232 17.21 0.19 -15.40
C ALA A 232 18.55 0.32 -14.63
N ILE A 233 18.65 -0.27 -13.42
CA ILE A 233 19.82 -0.16 -12.56
C ILE A 233 20.62 -1.47 -12.59
N ASP A 234 21.94 -1.37 -12.80
CA ASP A 234 22.85 -2.50 -12.55
C ASP A 234 23.09 -2.68 -11.04
N TRP A 235 22.49 -3.75 -10.51
CA TRP A 235 22.61 -4.09 -9.10
C TRP A 235 23.83 -4.95 -8.76
N SER A 236 24.57 -5.42 -9.74
CA SER A 236 25.72 -6.33 -9.52
C SER A 236 26.83 -5.77 -8.60
N PRO A 237 27.13 -4.44 -8.57
CA PRO A 237 28.11 -3.90 -7.64
C PRO A 237 27.68 -3.98 -6.16
N TYR A 238 26.40 -4.18 -5.90
CA TYR A 238 25.81 -4.15 -4.55
C TYR A 238 25.33 -5.52 -4.06
N GLU A 239 25.79 -6.60 -4.72
CA GLU A 239 25.46 -7.96 -4.31
C GLU A 239 25.86 -8.21 -2.83
N GLY A 240 24.95 -8.84 -2.08
CA GLY A 240 25.12 -9.06 -0.64
C GLY A 240 24.75 -7.87 0.26
N PHE A 241 24.60 -6.66 -0.29
CA PHE A 241 24.10 -5.49 0.43
C PHE A 241 22.70 -5.13 0.01
N ILE A 242 22.41 -5.07 -1.31
CA ILE A 242 21.07 -4.72 -1.82
C ILE A 242 20.29 -5.99 -2.18
N TYR A 243 19.06 -6.04 -1.69
CA TYR A 243 18.05 -7.04 -1.99
C TYR A 243 16.85 -6.37 -2.65
N HIS A 244 16.31 -6.98 -3.66
CA HIS A 244 15.10 -6.53 -4.33
C HIS A 244 14.14 -7.69 -4.55
N PHE A 245 12.85 -7.39 -4.55
CA PHE A 245 11.79 -8.38 -4.67
C PHE A 245 10.83 -7.99 -5.79
N ASP A 246 10.18 -8.98 -6.34
CA ASP A 246 9.10 -8.82 -7.29
C ASP A 246 8.03 -7.81 -6.79
N GLN A 247 7.43 -7.08 -7.71
CA GLN A 247 6.40 -6.08 -7.40
C GLN A 247 5.15 -6.67 -6.73
N SER A 248 4.89 -7.97 -6.96
CA SER A 248 3.79 -8.69 -6.31
C SER A 248 4.03 -8.94 -4.82
N ARG A 249 5.29 -8.80 -4.34
CA ARG A 249 5.62 -8.96 -2.93
C ARG A 249 4.90 -7.92 -2.08
N ASP A 250 4.19 -8.41 -1.06
CA ASP A 250 3.43 -7.56 -0.15
C ASP A 250 4.36 -6.68 0.68
N ILE A 251 4.11 -5.37 0.66
CA ILE A 251 4.92 -4.40 1.39
C ILE A 251 4.89 -4.63 2.91
N ALA A 252 3.78 -5.15 3.45
CA ALA A 252 3.67 -5.44 4.87
C ALA A 252 4.64 -6.54 5.34
N GLU A 253 4.96 -7.52 4.48
CA GLU A 253 5.98 -8.53 4.75
C GLU A 253 7.38 -7.88 4.84
N LEU A 254 7.65 -6.86 4.00
CA LEU A 254 8.92 -6.11 4.03
C LEU A 254 9.00 -5.20 5.25
N PHE A 255 7.88 -4.59 5.67
CA PHE A 255 7.84 -3.82 6.91
C PHE A 255 8.23 -4.66 8.13
N LEU A 256 7.70 -5.89 8.23
CA LEU A 256 7.97 -6.77 9.36
C LEU A 256 9.46 -7.06 9.56
N VAL A 257 10.20 -7.28 8.46
CA VAL A 257 11.62 -7.64 8.53
C VAL A 257 12.56 -6.44 8.63
N SER A 258 12.07 -5.22 8.36
CA SER A 258 12.90 -4.03 8.31
C SER A 258 13.06 -3.38 9.68
N ASP A 259 14.28 -3.05 10.05
CA ASP A 259 14.59 -2.36 11.32
C ASP A 259 14.41 -0.85 11.20
N ILE A 260 14.65 -0.29 10.00
CA ILE A 260 14.42 1.12 9.69
C ILE A 260 13.79 1.29 8.30
N LEU A 261 13.05 2.37 8.13
CA LEU A 261 12.48 2.79 6.85
C LEU A 261 13.17 4.07 6.36
N ILE A 262 13.62 4.07 5.11
CA ILE A 262 13.96 5.28 4.37
C ILE A 262 12.89 5.48 3.31
N THR A 263 12.24 6.63 3.33
CA THR A 263 11.19 6.98 2.36
C THR A 263 11.20 8.48 2.09
N ASP A 264 10.22 8.97 1.35
CA ASP A 264 10.04 10.39 1.05
C ASP A 264 8.54 10.77 1.16
N TYR A 265 7.85 11.00 0.06
CA TYR A 265 6.44 11.42 0.02
C TYR A 265 5.47 10.25 -0.17
N SER A 266 5.82 9.10 0.41
CA SER A 266 5.05 7.87 0.28
C SER A 266 4.15 7.62 1.48
N SER A 267 2.94 7.13 1.24
CA SER A 267 2.00 6.73 2.29
C SER A 267 2.45 5.51 3.11
N VAL A 268 3.53 4.83 2.70
CA VAL A 268 4.11 3.70 3.46
C VAL A 268 4.51 4.06 4.88
N MET A 269 4.86 5.35 5.12
CA MET A 269 5.22 5.84 6.45
C MET A 269 4.11 5.67 7.48
N PHE A 270 2.83 5.80 7.06
CA PHE A 270 1.69 5.66 7.97
C PHE A 270 1.52 4.21 8.44
N ASP A 271 1.68 3.26 7.55
CA ASP A 271 1.60 1.84 7.89
C ASP A 271 2.82 1.39 8.69
N TYR A 272 4.03 1.79 8.28
CA TYR A 272 5.26 1.44 8.97
C TYR A 272 5.32 1.97 10.40
N SER A 273 4.72 3.14 10.66
CA SER A 273 4.69 3.74 12.00
C SER A 273 4.00 2.88 13.06
N ILE A 274 3.17 1.91 12.66
CA ILE A 274 2.56 0.92 13.57
C ILE A 274 3.65 0.14 14.35
N LEU A 275 4.80 -0.10 13.71
CA LEU A 275 5.89 -0.91 14.27
C LEU A 275 6.74 -0.18 15.31
N ASN A 276 6.60 1.12 15.48
CA ASN A 276 7.45 1.96 16.36
C ASN A 276 8.94 1.88 16.03
N ARG A 277 9.30 1.75 14.76
CA ARG A 277 10.68 1.69 14.29
C ARG A 277 11.11 3.01 13.66
N PRO A 278 12.41 3.33 13.65
CA PRO A 278 12.92 4.57 13.07
C PRO A 278 12.52 4.76 11.61
N MET A 279 12.17 5.99 11.25
CA MET A 279 11.90 6.42 9.88
C MET A 279 12.80 7.60 9.53
N PHE A 280 13.38 7.56 8.34
CA PHE A 280 14.23 8.59 7.76
C PHE A 280 13.62 9.07 6.46
N PHE A 281 13.62 10.38 6.23
CA PHE A 281 12.94 11.00 5.11
C PHE A 281 13.95 11.60 4.15
N PHE A 282 14.25 10.88 3.06
CA PHE A 282 15.18 11.34 2.03
C PHE A 282 14.44 12.18 0.99
N ALA A 283 14.41 13.50 1.20
CA ALA A 283 13.57 14.46 0.46
C ALA A 283 14.43 15.46 -0.34
N TYR A 284 15.28 14.95 -1.25
CA TYR A 284 16.25 15.74 -2.04
C TYR A 284 15.60 16.82 -2.91
N ASP A 285 14.34 16.64 -3.31
CA ASP A 285 13.58 17.53 -4.18
C ASP A 285 12.38 18.19 -3.47
N PHE A 286 12.44 18.34 -2.16
CA PHE A 286 11.31 18.78 -1.32
C PHE A 286 10.60 20.05 -1.84
N TYR A 287 11.36 21.08 -2.22
CA TYR A 287 10.79 22.34 -2.69
C TYR A 287 10.05 22.18 -4.02
N LYS A 288 10.63 21.43 -4.97
CA LYS A 288 10.02 21.11 -6.26
C LYS A 288 8.75 20.29 -6.05
N TYR A 289 8.84 19.23 -5.24
CA TYR A 289 7.73 18.33 -5.01
C TYR A 289 6.52 19.00 -4.38
N LYS A 290 6.76 19.84 -3.37
CA LYS A 290 5.72 20.58 -2.67
C LYS A 290 5.01 21.62 -3.54
N ASN A 291 5.76 22.36 -4.37
CA ASN A 291 5.26 23.54 -5.04
C ASN A 291 4.82 23.29 -6.49
N GLU A 292 5.39 22.28 -7.16
CA GLU A 292 5.19 22.07 -8.58
C GLU A 292 4.43 20.78 -8.90
N LEU A 293 4.62 19.69 -8.12
CA LEU A 293 4.05 18.41 -8.47
C LEU A 293 2.73 18.11 -7.75
N ARG A 294 2.71 18.17 -6.42
CA ARG A 294 1.50 17.86 -5.63
C ARG A 294 1.54 18.56 -4.27
N GLY A 295 0.48 19.28 -3.91
CA GLY A 295 0.32 19.81 -2.56
C GLY A 295 0.13 18.69 -1.52
N PHE A 296 0.49 19.00 -0.26
CA PHE A 296 0.28 18.10 0.88
C PHE A 296 -0.94 18.52 1.70
N TYR A 297 -1.57 17.57 2.37
CA TYR A 297 -2.67 17.83 3.29
C TYR A 297 -2.23 18.40 4.66
N PHE A 298 -0.93 18.36 4.94
CA PHE A 298 -0.35 18.85 6.19
C PHE A 298 1.09 19.34 6.00
N SER A 299 1.65 19.94 7.02
CA SER A 299 3.03 20.45 6.98
C SER A 299 4.03 19.28 7.13
N TYR A 300 4.56 18.82 5.99
CA TYR A 300 5.50 17.72 5.94
C TYR A 300 6.67 17.89 6.92
N SER A 301 7.38 19.02 6.87
CA SER A 301 8.55 19.26 7.72
C SER A 301 8.25 19.29 9.22
N LYS A 302 7.00 19.59 9.62
CA LYS A 302 6.61 19.67 11.03
C LYS A 302 6.07 18.34 11.57
N GLU A 303 5.49 17.49 10.71
CA GLU A 303 4.79 16.28 11.14
C GLU A 303 5.63 15.01 11.01
N MET A 304 6.67 15.00 10.17
CA MET A 304 7.46 13.78 9.99
C MET A 304 8.12 13.33 11.29
N PRO A 305 7.94 12.05 11.68
CA PRO A 305 8.39 11.53 12.98
C PRO A 305 9.86 11.07 12.98
N GLY A 306 10.68 11.60 12.10
CA GLY A 306 12.10 11.32 11.98
C GLY A 306 12.84 12.44 11.25
N PRO A 307 14.15 12.32 11.08
CA PRO A 307 14.97 13.31 10.39
C PRO A 307 14.65 13.39 8.90
N ILE A 308 14.82 14.57 8.32
CA ILE A 308 14.64 14.83 6.89
C ILE A 308 15.99 15.24 6.33
N SER A 309 16.55 14.41 5.45
CA SER A 309 17.84 14.61 4.80
C SER A 309 17.62 14.93 3.32
N THR A 310 18.50 15.74 2.75
CA THR A 310 18.47 16.13 1.33
C THR A 310 19.63 15.53 0.54
N THR A 311 20.65 15.06 1.24
CA THR A 311 21.82 14.39 0.64
C THR A 311 22.06 13.02 1.27
N THR A 312 22.76 12.13 0.57
CA THR A 312 23.13 10.81 1.11
C THR A 312 24.04 10.93 2.34
N ASP A 313 24.91 11.92 2.38
CA ASP A 313 25.82 12.12 3.50
C ASP A 313 25.07 12.54 4.77
N GLU A 314 24.12 13.48 4.66
CA GLU A 314 23.20 13.83 5.76
C GLU A 314 22.39 12.61 6.24
N LEU A 315 21.88 11.80 5.31
CA LEU A 315 21.11 10.61 5.64
C LEU A 315 21.94 9.59 6.44
N ILE A 316 23.19 9.37 6.05
CA ILE A 316 24.12 8.47 6.76
C ILE A 316 24.40 9.01 8.16
N GLU A 317 24.66 10.30 8.29
CA GLU A 317 24.89 10.95 9.59
C GLU A 317 23.65 10.84 10.49
N ASP A 318 22.46 11.08 9.94
CA ASP A 318 21.19 10.93 10.65
C ASP A 318 20.97 9.49 11.14
N ILE A 319 21.35 8.47 10.35
CA ILE A 319 21.23 7.05 10.74
C ILE A 319 22.20 6.73 11.88
N HIS A 320 23.46 7.16 11.80
CA HIS A 320 24.47 6.92 12.83
C HIS A 320 24.16 7.64 14.15
N SER A 321 23.65 8.87 14.07
CA SER A 321 23.37 9.71 15.24
C SER A 321 21.94 9.59 15.77
N TYR A 322 21.14 8.67 15.21
CA TYR A 322 19.72 8.57 15.54
C TYR A 322 19.47 8.32 17.03
N ASP A 323 18.80 9.25 17.66
CA ASP A 323 18.29 9.12 19.03
C ASP A 323 16.76 9.19 19.04
N TYR A 324 16.13 8.08 19.36
CA TYR A 324 14.66 8.00 19.45
C TYR A 324 14.05 9.07 20.39
N SER A 325 14.75 9.41 21.49
CA SER A 325 14.23 10.37 22.47
C SER A 325 13.94 11.75 21.86
N VAL A 326 14.72 12.15 20.86
CA VAL A 326 14.54 13.41 20.13
C VAL A 326 13.24 13.43 19.33
N TYR A 327 12.83 12.28 18.79
CA TYR A 327 11.67 12.14 17.93
C TYR A 327 10.43 11.57 18.63
N ALA A 328 10.58 11.01 19.81
CA ALA A 328 9.53 10.26 20.52
C ALA A 328 8.19 11.00 20.60
N GLN A 329 8.19 12.27 21.03
CA GLN A 329 6.97 13.06 21.14
C GLN A 329 6.27 13.27 19.79
N ARG A 330 7.05 13.52 18.72
CA ARG A 330 6.53 13.70 17.35
C ARG A 330 6.00 12.39 16.81
N TYR A 331 6.71 11.30 17.07
CA TYR A 331 6.31 9.94 16.66
C TYR A 331 4.98 9.54 17.30
N GLU A 332 4.81 9.76 18.60
CA GLU A 332 3.58 9.47 19.33
C GLU A 332 2.39 10.32 18.80
N LYS A 333 2.60 11.61 18.52
CA LYS A 333 1.57 12.45 17.91
C LYS A 333 1.19 11.94 16.52
N PHE A 334 2.17 11.52 15.72
CA PHE A 334 1.96 10.96 14.39
C PHE A 334 1.11 9.69 14.46
N LYS A 335 1.47 8.74 15.31
CA LYS A 335 0.71 7.51 15.53
C LYS A 335 -0.71 7.76 16.02
N LYS A 336 -0.86 8.63 17.02
CA LYS A 336 -2.18 8.98 17.54
C LYS A 336 -3.10 9.57 16.47
N LYS A 337 -2.55 10.30 15.51
CA LYS A 337 -3.30 10.91 14.41
C LYS A 337 -3.63 9.89 13.32
N TYR A 338 -2.68 9.03 12.94
CA TYR A 338 -2.77 8.22 11.73
C TYR A 338 -3.01 6.72 11.97
N ASN A 339 -2.70 6.19 13.16
CA ASN A 339 -2.90 4.77 13.48
C ASN A 339 -3.88 4.52 14.65
N SER A 340 -4.72 5.51 14.97
CA SER A 340 -5.60 5.45 16.15
C SER A 340 -6.63 4.31 16.11
N ILE A 341 -6.89 3.74 14.94
CA ILE A 341 -7.88 2.68 14.71
C ILE A 341 -7.20 1.33 14.45
N ASP A 342 -5.94 1.33 13.96
CA ASP A 342 -5.21 0.10 13.69
C ASP A 342 -5.00 -0.71 14.97
N ASP A 343 -5.55 -1.92 15.03
CA ASP A 343 -5.48 -2.83 16.19
C ASP A 343 -5.29 -4.31 15.80
N GLY A 344 -4.98 -4.57 14.54
CA GLY A 344 -4.79 -5.93 14.02
C GLY A 344 -6.08 -6.71 13.77
N ARG A 345 -7.24 -6.04 13.69
CA ARG A 345 -8.57 -6.67 13.51
C ARG A 345 -9.37 -6.11 12.34
N ALA A 346 -8.74 -5.40 11.43
CA ALA A 346 -9.43 -4.79 10.29
C ALA A 346 -10.06 -5.83 9.37
N ALA A 347 -9.35 -6.90 9.04
CA ALA A 347 -9.87 -8.00 8.22
C ALA A 347 -11.07 -8.70 8.88
N SER A 348 -11.06 -8.86 10.20
CA SER A 348 -12.18 -9.41 10.99
C SER A 348 -13.43 -8.56 10.87
N ARG A 349 -13.30 -7.23 10.93
CA ARG A 349 -14.42 -6.29 10.77
C ARG A 349 -15.02 -6.37 9.37
N VAL A 350 -14.16 -6.44 8.35
CA VAL A 350 -14.60 -6.61 6.95
C VAL A 350 -15.32 -7.95 6.75
N LEU A 351 -14.80 -9.05 7.30
CA LEU A 351 -15.48 -10.35 7.24
C LEU A 351 -16.85 -10.30 7.93
N HIS A 352 -16.96 -9.61 9.07
CA HIS A 352 -18.24 -9.45 9.76
C HIS A 352 -19.26 -8.72 8.88
N LEU A 353 -18.88 -7.62 8.22
CA LEU A 353 -19.71 -6.93 7.24
C LEU A 353 -20.12 -7.86 6.09
N MET A 354 -19.15 -8.58 5.48
CA MET A 354 -19.44 -9.47 4.36
C MET A 354 -20.45 -10.56 4.73
N LYS A 355 -20.41 -11.08 5.96
CA LYS A 355 -21.42 -12.05 6.46
C LYS A 355 -22.83 -11.49 6.50
N GLN A 356 -22.98 -10.20 6.76
CA GLN A 356 -24.30 -9.53 6.71
C GLN A 356 -24.79 -9.32 5.27
N LEU A 357 -23.85 -9.06 4.35
CA LEU A 357 -24.16 -8.79 2.95
C LEU A 357 -24.41 -10.05 2.12
N ILE A 358 -23.78 -11.16 2.49
CA ILE A 358 -23.89 -12.46 1.81
C ILE A 358 -24.81 -13.36 2.64
N PRO A 359 -26.05 -13.60 2.19
CA PRO A 359 -26.95 -14.50 2.91
C PRO A 359 -26.30 -15.88 3.03
N SER A 360 -26.32 -16.45 4.23
CA SER A 360 -25.96 -17.85 4.43
C SER A 360 -26.85 -18.68 3.52
N LYS A 361 -26.29 -19.59 2.74
CA LYS A 361 -27.08 -20.69 2.16
C LYS A 361 -27.71 -21.38 3.36
N ARG A 362 -29.04 -21.33 3.54
CA ARG A 362 -29.73 -22.26 4.44
C ARG A 362 -29.35 -23.65 3.95
N ILE A 363 -28.55 -24.34 4.71
CA ILE A 363 -28.45 -25.79 4.61
C ILE A 363 -29.76 -26.23 5.26
N ASP A 364 -30.77 -26.48 4.44
CA ASP A 364 -31.94 -27.24 4.90
C ASP A 364 -31.43 -28.64 5.20
N VAL A 365 -31.07 -28.86 6.45
CA VAL A 365 -30.79 -30.21 6.94
C VAL A 365 -32.13 -30.90 7.05
N TYR A 366 -32.52 -31.61 6.02
CA TYR A 366 -33.61 -32.58 6.12
C TYR A 366 -33.12 -33.71 7.02
N TYR A 367 -33.56 -33.75 8.25
CA TYR A 367 -33.48 -34.95 9.06
C TYR A 367 -34.52 -35.92 8.47
N GLU A 368 -34.08 -36.97 7.79
CA GLU A 368 -34.86 -38.19 7.57
C GLU A 368 -34.84 -39.06 8.84
#